data_978c46c5f544a4cc2c28bf15afd1a2e1
#
_entry.id   978c46c5f544a4cc2c28bf15afd1a2e1
#
_cell.length_a   1.000
_cell.length_b   1.000
_cell.length_c   1.000
_cell.angle_alpha   90.00
_cell.angle_beta   90.00
_cell.angle_gamma   90.00
#
_symmetry.space_group_name_H-M   'P 1'
#
loop_
_entity.id
_entity.type
_entity.pdbx_description
1 polymer ?
#
loop_
_entity_poly.entity_id
_entity_poly.type
_entity_poly.pdbx_seq_one_letter_code
_entity_poly.pdbx_strand_id
1 'polypeptide(L)'
;MKRVLLVGAGHAHAVLLASLAQSPLYGARLMLVSPYPRQIYSAMLPGLIAGHYRREEAEFDVAALAARAYAEFVPARVRSLDAAVRGVTLEDGRELEYDVLCLNAGSTPQDDVPGAREHALAVKPFERLVESLFGSHIAIAGAGAGGAELAMALRHRGCEVTLYSEQPAFAGALGLRVERALRRRRIDFRPGMRVDAVEPGPVVIAGRARQQFDRVLWATGPAALPWLATSGVAVDEHGFVRVDETLRSVSHPEVFALGDCASTGEAKSGVHAVRQGELLAGNLRKLIAGTPLEPYERQSRALLLLTCGARYAIAARGGWTAEGRWAWWWKNWIDRRWMARLREQKKSAVG
;
A
#
# COMPACT_ATOMS: atom_id res chain seq x y z
N MET A 1 22.25 17.94 15.49
CA MET A 1 20.85 17.53 15.30
C MET A 1 20.82 16.64 14.05
N LYS A 2 20.35 15.38 14.16
CA LYS A 2 20.35 14.44 13.04
C LYS A 2 19.26 14.77 12.04
N ARG A 3 19.56 14.70 10.74
CA ARG A 3 18.58 14.85 9.65
C ARG A 3 17.95 13.48 9.40
N VAL A 4 16.66 13.34 9.72
CA VAL A 4 15.88 12.12 9.48
C VAL A 4 14.96 12.37 8.30
N LEU A 5 15.20 11.66 7.20
CA LEU A 5 14.43 11.77 5.95
C LEU A 5 13.48 10.58 5.82
N LEU A 6 12.18 10.85 5.75
CA LEU A 6 11.13 9.87 5.48
C LEU A 6 10.74 9.95 3.99
N VAL A 7 10.87 8.86 3.26
CA VAL A 7 10.48 8.76 1.85
C VAL A 7 9.21 7.92 1.70
N GLY A 8 8.15 8.56 1.20
CA GLY A 8 6.81 7.99 1.09
C GLY A 8 5.98 8.16 2.37
N ALA A 9 4.67 8.37 2.21
CA ALA A 9 3.72 8.48 3.33
C ALA A 9 2.83 7.22 3.46
N GLY A 10 3.40 6.03 3.17
CA GLY A 10 2.69 4.76 3.34
C GLY A 10 2.26 4.51 4.79
N HIS A 11 1.56 3.39 5.01
CA HIS A 11 0.97 3.04 6.32
C HIS A 11 1.96 3.10 7.48
N ALA A 12 3.21 2.65 7.28
CA ALA A 12 4.22 2.67 8.33
C ALA A 12 4.59 4.12 8.73
N HIS A 13 4.83 5.00 7.75
CA HIS A 13 5.14 6.39 8.06
C HIS A 13 3.93 7.17 8.59
N ALA A 14 2.72 6.85 8.16
CA ALA A 14 1.51 7.46 8.73
C ALA A 14 1.38 7.17 10.23
N VAL A 15 1.62 5.91 10.65
CA VAL A 15 1.60 5.52 12.07
C VAL A 15 2.79 6.10 12.83
N LEU A 16 3.98 6.10 12.23
CA LEU A 16 5.16 6.75 12.79
C LEU A 16 4.86 8.24 13.10
N LEU A 17 4.37 8.99 12.11
CA LEU A 17 4.04 10.40 12.28
C LEU A 17 2.95 10.62 13.34
N ALA A 18 1.91 9.77 13.37
CA ALA A 18 0.89 9.84 14.43
C ALA A 18 1.48 9.60 15.83
N SER A 19 2.44 8.70 15.97
CA SER A 19 3.18 8.47 17.22
C SER A 19 4.07 9.67 17.58
N LEU A 20 4.77 10.25 16.61
CA LEU A 20 5.64 11.41 16.82
C LEU A 20 4.84 12.70 17.10
N ALA A 21 3.62 12.82 16.60
CA ALA A 21 2.71 13.91 16.95
C ALA A 21 2.32 13.91 18.44
N GLN A 22 2.26 12.73 19.06
CA GLN A 22 1.98 12.58 20.49
C GLN A 22 3.24 12.74 21.35
N SER A 23 4.37 12.21 20.88
CA SER A 23 5.66 12.26 21.55
C SER A 23 6.76 12.60 20.54
N PRO A 24 7.15 13.88 20.44
CA PRO A 24 8.09 14.37 19.43
C PRO A 24 9.46 13.71 19.48
N LEU A 25 10.14 13.66 18.33
CA LEU A 25 11.50 13.15 18.19
C LEU A 25 12.51 14.26 18.47
N TYR A 26 12.87 14.47 19.71
CA TYR A 26 13.88 15.45 20.10
C TYR A 26 15.27 15.06 19.58
N GLY A 27 16.10 16.03 19.24
CA GLY A 27 17.47 15.80 18.74
C GLY A 27 17.56 15.50 17.25
N ALA A 28 16.44 15.50 16.53
CA ALA A 28 16.38 15.30 15.08
C ALA A 28 15.58 16.41 14.35
N ARG A 29 15.97 16.70 13.12
CA ARG A 29 15.15 17.43 12.14
C ARG A 29 14.49 16.38 11.25
N LEU A 30 13.17 16.38 11.24
CA LEU A 30 12.37 15.41 10.50
C LEU A 30 11.84 16.03 9.21
N MET A 31 12.01 15.35 8.08
CA MET A 31 11.47 15.73 6.78
C MET A 31 10.73 14.55 6.16
N LEU A 32 9.57 14.80 5.57
CA LEU A 32 8.77 13.81 4.84
C LEU A 32 8.66 14.21 3.38
N VAL A 33 9.13 13.34 2.48
CA VAL A 33 8.94 13.48 1.04
C VAL A 33 7.82 12.54 0.58
N SER A 34 6.76 13.09 0.01
CA SER A 34 5.67 12.31 -0.59
C SER A 34 4.95 13.14 -1.67
N PRO A 35 4.58 12.56 -2.83
CA PRO A 35 3.97 13.32 -3.92
C PRO A 35 2.54 13.79 -3.63
N TYR A 36 1.88 13.17 -2.65
CA TYR A 36 0.48 13.43 -2.36
C TYR A 36 0.32 14.07 -0.97
N PRO A 37 -0.21 15.30 -0.89
CA PRO A 37 -0.51 15.95 0.39
C PRO A 37 -1.69 15.30 1.12
N ARG A 38 -2.52 14.55 0.39
CA ARG A 38 -3.60 13.71 0.91
C ARG A 38 -3.48 12.32 0.31
N GLN A 39 -3.71 11.29 1.11
CA GLN A 39 -3.63 9.91 0.66
C GLN A 39 -4.88 9.12 1.03
N ILE A 40 -5.27 8.22 0.13
CA ILE A 40 -6.37 7.28 0.34
C ILE A 40 -5.86 6.10 1.18
N TYR A 41 -6.58 5.80 2.25
CA TYR A 41 -6.33 4.60 3.03
C TYR A 41 -6.73 3.36 2.23
N SER A 42 -5.76 2.53 1.88
CA SER A 42 -5.95 1.38 0.97
C SER A 42 -7.05 0.41 1.42
N ALA A 43 -7.19 0.17 2.73
CA ALA A 43 -8.20 -0.73 3.25
C ALA A 43 -9.64 -0.19 3.08
N MET A 44 -9.81 1.13 2.95
CA MET A 44 -11.11 1.76 2.67
C MET A 44 -11.38 1.95 1.18
N LEU A 45 -10.38 1.79 0.30
CA LEU A 45 -10.53 1.99 -1.14
C LEU A 45 -11.68 1.17 -1.76
N PRO A 46 -11.84 -0.15 -1.49
CA PRO A 46 -12.96 -0.91 -2.06
C PRO A 46 -14.32 -0.37 -1.59
N GLY A 47 -14.42 0.06 -0.33
CA GLY A 47 -15.62 0.68 0.22
C GLY A 47 -15.92 2.07 -0.35
N LEU A 48 -14.88 2.86 -0.66
CA LEU A 48 -14.98 4.13 -1.36
C LEU A 48 -15.52 3.91 -2.78
N ILE A 49 -14.94 2.97 -3.53
CA ILE A 49 -15.40 2.61 -4.87
C ILE A 49 -16.83 2.07 -4.85
N ALA A 50 -17.19 1.26 -3.85
CA ALA A 50 -18.55 0.75 -3.66
C ALA A 50 -19.57 1.82 -3.22
N GLY A 51 -19.13 3.04 -2.88
CA GLY A 51 -20.00 4.11 -2.40
C GLY A 51 -20.41 4.00 -0.91
N HIS A 52 -19.70 3.22 -0.11
CA HIS A 52 -19.93 3.10 1.34
C HIS A 52 -19.27 4.20 2.15
N TYR A 53 -18.27 4.85 1.58
CA TYR A 53 -17.53 5.96 2.17
C TYR A 53 -17.50 7.14 1.20
N ARG A 54 -17.55 8.34 1.76
CA ARG A 54 -17.17 9.55 1.01
C ARG A 54 -15.64 9.63 0.95
N ARG A 55 -15.11 10.38 -0.01
CA ARG A 55 -13.67 10.53 -0.20
C ARG A 55 -12.98 11.02 1.08
N GLU A 56 -13.55 12.02 1.74
CA GLU A 56 -13.02 12.62 2.97
C GLU A 56 -12.98 11.61 4.14
N GLU A 57 -13.82 10.58 4.12
CA GLU A 57 -13.80 9.51 5.13
C GLU A 57 -12.67 8.52 4.91
N ALA A 58 -12.25 8.32 3.65
CA ALA A 58 -11.21 7.37 3.24
C ALA A 58 -9.83 8.02 3.03
N GLU A 59 -9.74 9.35 3.06
CA GLU A 59 -8.50 10.12 2.93
C GLU A 59 -7.98 10.61 4.29
N PHE A 60 -6.64 10.69 4.42
CA PHE A 60 -5.99 11.43 5.51
C PHE A 60 -5.04 12.48 4.95
N ASP A 61 -4.92 13.59 5.67
CA ASP A 61 -4.07 14.72 5.31
C ASP A 61 -2.64 14.46 5.79
N VAL A 62 -1.76 14.12 4.84
CA VAL A 62 -0.35 13.81 5.06
C VAL A 62 0.41 15.04 5.52
N ALA A 63 0.13 16.21 4.91
CA ALA A 63 0.81 17.45 5.23
C ALA A 63 0.47 17.90 6.67
N ALA A 64 -0.82 17.84 7.04
CA ALA A 64 -1.25 18.14 8.40
C ALA A 64 -0.70 17.15 9.42
N LEU A 65 -0.61 15.85 9.07
CA LEU A 65 -0.03 14.83 9.94
C LEU A 65 1.47 15.07 10.14
N ALA A 66 2.21 15.40 9.08
CA ALA A 66 3.63 15.76 9.14
C ALA A 66 3.85 16.99 10.03
N ALA A 67 3.07 18.06 9.84
CA ALA A 67 3.16 19.28 10.65
C ALA A 67 2.94 18.99 12.15
N ARG A 68 1.97 18.14 12.50
CA ARG A 68 1.74 17.72 13.89
C ARG A 68 2.91 16.92 14.49
N ALA A 69 3.63 16.20 13.65
CA ALA A 69 4.84 15.45 14.04
C ALA A 69 6.10 16.35 14.00
N TYR A 70 5.97 17.66 13.79
CA TYR A 70 7.08 18.60 13.59
C TYR A 70 8.00 18.18 12.43
N ALA A 71 7.45 17.55 11.41
CA ALA A 71 8.14 17.17 10.19
C ALA A 71 7.86 18.21 9.09
N GLU A 72 8.92 18.63 8.40
CA GLU A 72 8.81 19.40 7.16
C GLU A 72 8.24 18.52 6.06
N PHE A 73 7.14 18.92 5.42
CA PHE A 73 6.54 18.19 4.31
C PHE A 73 7.01 18.74 2.97
N VAL A 74 7.57 17.86 2.14
CA VAL A 74 8.03 18.15 0.79
C VAL A 74 7.15 17.40 -0.22
N PRO A 75 6.24 18.10 -0.93
CA PRO A 75 5.36 17.48 -1.93
C PRO A 75 6.14 17.19 -3.22
N ALA A 76 6.85 16.06 -3.26
CA ALA A 76 7.67 15.65 -4.39
C ALA A 76 7.78 14.13 -4.49
N ARG A 77 8.17 13.66 -5.69
CA ARG A 77 8.57 12.27 -5.92
C ARG A 77 10.08 12.14 -5.84
N VAL A 78 10.53 11.02 -5.31
CA VAL A 78 11.93 10.62 -5.38
C VAL A 78 12.21 10.05 -6.77
N ARG A 79 13.24 10.57 -7.42
CA ARG A 79 13.79 10.10 -8.70
C ARG A 79 14.86 9.03 -8.47
N SER A 80 15.77 9.27 -7.53
CA SER A 80 16.88 8.36 -7.23
C SER A 80 17.36 8.50 -5.79
N LEU A 81 18.04 7.47 -5.32
CA LEU A 81 18.76 7.42 -4.06
C LEU A 81 20.20 7.02 -4.38
N ASP A 82 21.16 7.71 -3.80
CA ASP A 82 22.57 7.30 -3.74
C ASP A 82 22.96 7.15 -2.26
N ALA A 83 23.01 5.89 -1.81
CA ALA A 83 23.30 5.59 -0.42
C ALA A 83 24.76 5.86 -0.03
N ALA A 84 25.70 5.84 -0.98
CA ALA A 84 27.12 6.07 -0.71
C ALA A 84 27.39 7.52 -0.27
N VAL A 85 26.68 8.49 -0.88
CA VAL A 85 26.78 9.91 -0.51
C VAL A 85 25.64 10.38 0.38
N ARG A 86 24.74 9.47 0.80
CA ARG A 86 23.54 9.78 1.61
C ARG A 86 22.66 10.85 0.99
N GLY A 87 22.47 10.77 -0.31
CA GLY A 87 21.72 11.72 -1.13
C GLY A 87 20.46 11.13 -1.72
N VAL A 88 19.39 11.90 -1.73
CA VAL A 88 18.13 11.61 -2.42
C VAL A 88 17.86 12.72 -3.42
N THR A 89 17.68 12.38 -4.70
CA THR A 89 17.32 13.33 -5.77
C THR A 89 15.81 13.23 -6.03
N LEU A 90 15.15 14.38 -6.07
CA LEU A 90 13.74 14.51 -6.39
C LEU A 90 13.52 14.65 -7.90
N GLU A 91 12.28 14.40 -8.37
CA GLU A 91 11.93 14.57 -9.79
C GLU A 91 12.10 16.02 -10.30
N ASP A 92 11.98 17.01 -9.42
CA ASP A 92 12.20 18.43 -9.72
C ASP A 92 13.68 18.87 -9.67
N GLY A 93 14.60 17.92 -9.46
CA GLY A 93 16.04 18.16 -9.44
C GLY A 93 16.62 18.60 -8.09
N ARG A 94 15.79 18.83 -7.05
CA ARG A 94 16.32 19.11 -5.70
C ARG A 94 17.02 17.89 -5.14
N GLU A 95 18.12 18.13 -4.41
CA GLU A 95 18.87 17.12 -3.68
C GLU A 95 18.66 17.29 -2.18
N LEU A 96 18.43 16.19 -1.50
CA LEU A 96 18.24 16.13 -0.05
C LEU A 96 19.26 15.18 0.56
N GLU A 97 19.96 15.65 1.58
CA GLU A 97 20.88 14.83 2.36
C GLU A 97 20.23 14.33 3.64
N TYR A 98 20.70 13.18 4.12
CA TYR A 98 20.21 12.58 5.37
C TYR A 98 21.34 12.01 6.24
N ASP A 99 21.08 11.95 7.54
CA ASP A 99 21.87 11.18 8.48
C ASP A 99 21.18 9.83 8.81
N VAL A 100 19.85 9.79 8.66
CA VAL A 100 18.99 8.60 8.76
C VAL A 100 17.94 8.67 7.66
N LEU A 101 17.77 7.60 6.90
CA LEU A 101 16.76 7.46 5.86
C LEU A 101 15.75 6.38 6.24
N CYS A 102 14.46 6.67 6.09
CA CYS A 102 13.40 5.68 6.25
C CYS A 102 12.59 5.59 4.96
N LEU A 103 12.56 4.40 4.36
CA LEU A 103 11.87 4.12 3.11
C LEU A 103 10.53 3.45 3.39
N ASN A 104 9.42 4.09 3.01
CA ASN A 104 8.08 3.53 2.97
C ASN A 104 7.36 3.99 1.70
N ALA A 105 8.08 3.89 0.59
CA ALA A 105 7.65 4.36 -0.74
C ALA A 105 6.68 3.39 -1.44
N GLY A 106 6.42 2.22 -0.84
CA GLY A 106 5.50 1.23 -1.39
C GLY A 106 6.09 0.39 -2.50
N SER A 107 5.23 -0.08 -3.40
CA SER A 107 5.52 -0.90 -4.57
C SER A 107 4.63 -0.49 -5.73
N THR A 108 5.00 -0.88 -6.96
CA THR A 108 4.15 -0.81 -8.15
C THR A 108 3.54 -2.18 -8.45
N PRO A 109 2.45 -2.30 -9.22
CA PRO A 109 2.08 -3.58 -9.82
C PRO A 109 3.15 -4.05 -10.81
N GLN A 110 3.34 -5.37 -10.94
CA GLN A 110 4.14 -5.94 -12.01
C GLN A 110 3.49 -5.61 -13.36
N ASP A 111 4.18 -4.90 -14.24
CA ASP A 111 3.67 -4.39 -15.52
C ASP A 111 4.57 -4.81 -16.70
N ASP A 112 5.22 -5.97 -16.60
CA ASP A 112 6.09 -6.59 -17.61
C ASP A 112 5.31 -7.19 -18.80
N VAL A 113 3.99 -7.12 -18.77
CA VAL A 113 3.12 -7.55 -19.86
C VAL A 113 3.06 -6.45 -20.95
N PRO A 114 3.24 -6.80 -22.25
CA PRO A 114 3.20 -5.84 -23.33
C PRO A 114 1.95 -4.93 -23.30
N GLY A 115 2.15 -3.62 -23.36
CA GLY A 115 1.10 -2.60 -23.34
C GLY A 115 0.37 -2.40 -22.03
N ALA A 116 0.70 -3.14 -20.97
CA ALA A 116 0.04 -2.97 -19.67
C ALA A 116 0.32 -1.58 -19.08
N ARG A 117 1.56 -1.10 -19.19
CA ARG A 117 1.98 0.21 -18.68
C ARG A 117 1.30 1.36 -19.40
N GLU A 118 1.11 1.24 -20.71
CA GLU A 118 0.58 2.28 -21.59
C GLU A 118 -0.95 2.30 -21.65
N HIS A 119 -1.59 1.14 -21.57
CA HIS A 119 -3.00 0.97 -21.89
C HIS A 119 -3.86 0.49 -20.72
N ALA A 120 -3.25 0.05 -19.60
CA ALA A 120 -3.97 -0.28 -18.40
C ALA A 120 -3.77 0.80 -17.30
N LEU A 121 -4.74 0.90 -16.41
CA LEU A 121 -4.68 1.77 -15.24
C LEU A 121 -4.16 0.95 -14.05
N ALA A 122 -2.95 1.25 -13.60
CA ALA A 122 -2.39 0.64 -12.40
C ALA A 122 -3.27 0.96 -11.18
N VAL A 123 -3.52 -0.04 -10.32
CA VAL A 123 -4.31 0.19 -9.09
C VAL A 123 -3.56 1.02 -8.04
N LYS A 124 -2.25 1.14 -8.17
CA LYS A 124 -1.41 2.04 -7.35
C LYS A 124 -0.76 3.08 -8.26
N PRO A 125 -0.69 4.35 -7.85
CA PRO A 125 -1.24 4.93 -6.61
C PRO A 125 -2.77 5.06 -6.64
N PHE A 126 -3.40 4.92 -5.46
CA PHE A 126 -4.87 4.89 -5.32
C PHE A 126 -5.55 6.21 -5.69
N GLU A 127 -4.86 7.33 -5.47
CA GLU A 127 -5.30 8.67 -5.82
C GLU A 127 -5.61 8.74 -7.32
N ARG A 128 -4.64 8.31 -8.16
CA ARG A 128 -4.79 8.27 -9.61
C ARG A 128 -5.88 7.30 -10.05
N LEU A 129 -5.98 6.14 -9.38
CA LEU A 129 -7.05 5.17 -9.67
C LEU A 129 -8.43 5.81 -9.50
N VAL A 130 -8.70 6.42 -8.35
CA VAL A 130 -10.02 7.00 -8.04
C VAL A 130 -10.37 8.15 -8.97
N GLU A 131 -9.39 8.97 -9.38
CA GLU A 131 -9.57 10.10 -10.30
C GLU A 131 -9.81 9.65 -11.75
N SER A 132 -9.21 8.51 -12.14
CA SER A 132 -9.24 8.03 -13.54
C SER A 132 -10.21 6.87 -13.76
N LEU A 133 -10.94 6.44 -12.71
CA LEU A 133 -11.84 5.32 -12.80
C LEU A 133 -13.17 5.74 -13.45
N PHE A 134 -13.41 5.23 -14.65
CA PHE A 134 -14.65 5.43 -15.41
C PHE A 134 -14.97 4.17 -16.24
N GLY A 135 -16.18 4.14 -16.81
CA GLY A 135 -16.66 3.05 -17.63
C GLY A 135 -17.55 2.08 -16.87
N SER A 136 -18.25 1.25 -17.62
CA SER A 136 -19.20 0.27 -17.14
C SER A 136 -18.78 -1.17 -17.40
N HIS A 137 -17.90 -1.40 -18.38
CA HIS A 137 -17.35 -2.71 -18.75
C HIS A 137 -15.84 -2.73 -18.46
N ILE A 138 -15.44 -3.37 -17.35
CA ILE A 138 -14.10 -3.24 -16.78
C ILE A 138 -13.42 -4.61 -16.71
N ALA A 139 -12.19 -4.69 -17.24
CA ALA A 139 -11.29 -5.80 -17.00
C ALA A 139 -10.39 -5.53 -15.78
N ILE A 140 -10.08 -6.55 -15.01
CA ILE A 140 -9.08 -6.50 -13.94
C ILE A 140 -8.10 -7.64 -14.15
N ALA A 141 -6.81 -7.32 -14.22
CA ALA A 141 -5.72 -8.28 -14.24
C ALA A 141 -5.16 -8.47 -12.82
N GLY A 142 -5.28 -9.68 -12.29
CA GLY A 142 -4.83 -10.07 -10.94
C GLY A 142 -5.97 -10.21 -9.94
N ALA A 143 -6.17 -11.43 -9.41
CA ALA A 143 -7.21 -11.80 -8.45
C ALA A 143 -6.70 -11.95 -7.01
N GLY A 144 -5.59 -11.29 -6.67
CA GLY A 144 -5.17 -11.14 -5.27
C GLY A 144 -6.20 -10.36 -4.45
N ALA A 145 -5.92 -10.10 -3.17
CA ALA A 145 -6.85 -9.40 -2.27
C ALA A 145 -7.42 -8.11 -2.88
N GLY A 146 -6.54 -7.23 -3.37
CA GLY A 146 -6.95 -5.95 -3.96
C GLY A 146 -7.82 -6.11 -5.20
N GLY A 147 -7.42 -6.97 -6.16
CA GLY A 147 -8.17 -7.19 -7.39
C GLY A 147 -9.55 -7.81 -7.14
N ALA A 148 -9.64 -8.79 -6.26
CA ALA A 148 -10.91 -9.41 -5.89
C ALA A 148 -11.86 -8.42 -5.19
N GLU A 149 -11.34 -7.60 -4.27
CA GLU A 149 -12.14 -6.55 -3.61
C GLU A 149 -12.61 -5.48 -4.58
N LEU A 150 -11.72 -5.02 -5.49
CA LEU A 150 -12.07 -4.04 -6.53
C LEU A 150 -13.13 -4.59 -7.48
N ALA A 151 -12.99 -5.84 -7.93
CA ALA A 151 -13.98 -6.49 -8.78
C ALA A 151 -15.37 -6.50 -8.12
N MET A 152 -15.44 -6.89 -6.85
CA MET A 152 -16.69 -6.93 -6.10
C MET A 152 -17.25 -5.52 -5.81
N ALA A 153 -16.40 -4.53 -5.58
CA ALA A 153 -16.80 -3.14 -5.37
C ALA A 153 -17.37 -2.51 -6.65
N LEU A 154 -16.70 -2.68 -7.78
CA LEU A 154 -17.15 -2.20 -9.09
C LEU A 154 -18.46 -2.86 -9.51
N ARG A 155 -18.57 -4.17 -9.32
CA ARG A 155 -19.83 -4.89 -9.57
C ARG A 155 -20.98 -4.39 -8.71
N HIS A 156 -20.72 -4.02 -7.46
CA HIS A 156 -21.71 -3.40 -6.56
C HIS A 156 -22.18 -2.04 -7.09
N ARG A 157 -21.34 -1.29 -7.77
CA ARG A 157 -21.70 -0.04 -8.45
C ARG A 157 -22.41 -0.23 -9.78
N GLY A 158 -22.66 -1.46 -10.21
CA GLY A 158 -23.37 -1.76 -11.46
C GLY A 158 -22.46 -2.01 -12.67
N CYS A 159 -21.13 -1.97 -12.52
CA CYS A 159 -20.23 -2.29 -13.63
C CYS A 159 -20.29 -3.78 -14.01
N GLU A 160 -20.11 -4.09 -15.28
CA GLU A 160 -19.75 -5.44 -15.72
C GLU A 160 -18.25 -5.64 -15.54
N VAL A 161 -17.86 -6.74 -14.87
CA VAL A 161 -16.48 -6.96 -14.50
C VAL A 161 -16.01 -8.33 -14.95
N THR A 162 -14.89 -8.36 -15.69
CA THR A 162 -14.12 -9.56 -16.00
C THR A 162 -12.83 -9.52 -15.18
N LEU A 163 -12.59 -10.57 -14.38
CA LEU A 163 -11.42 -10.70 -13.52
C LEU A 163 -10.53 -11.82 -14.04
N TYR A 164 -9.35 -11.47 -14.54
CA TYR A 164 -8.33 -12.41 -15.02
C TYR A 164 -7.34 -12.76 -13.92
N SER A 165 -6.94 -14.03 -13.85
CA SER A 165 -5.89 -14.47 -12.92
C SER A 165 -5.19 -15.70 -13.43
N GLU A 166 -3.87 -15.68 -13.42
CA GLU A 166 -3.06 -16.85 -13.75
C GLU A 166 -3.24 -17.98 -12.73
N GLN A 167 -3.49 -17.64 -11.48
CA GLN A 167 -3.69 -18.57 -10.36
C GLN A 167 -5.05 -18.38 -9.71
N PRO A 168 -5.55 -19.33 -8.92
CA PRO A 168 -6.70 -19.12 -8.06
C PRO A 168 -6.52 -17.89 -7.17
N ALA A 169 -7.60 -17.17 -6.88
CA ALA A 169 -7.56 -15.95 -6.08
C ALA A 169 -6.88 -16.17 -4.70
N PHE A 170 -7.15 -17.32 -4.09
CA PHE A 170 -6.56 -17.75 -2.82
C PHE A 170 -6.57 -19.27 -2.74
N ALA A 171 -5.73 -19.84 -1.88
CA ALA A 171 -5.73 -21.28 -1.62
C ALA A 171 -6.79 -21.69 -0.58
N GLY A 172 -7.18 -22.96 -0.60
CA GLY A 172 -7.98 -23.60 0.43
C GLY A 172 -9.38 -23.02 0.65
N ALA A 173 -9.84 -23.04 1.89
CA ALA A 173 -11.19 -22.60 2.27
C ALA A 173 -11.46 -21.12 1.96
N LEU A 174 -10.45 -20.26 2.05
CA LEU A 174 -10.54 -18.86 1.68
C LEU A 174 -10.79 -18.70 0.18
N GLY A 175 -10.06 -19.42 -0.66
CA GLY A 175 -10.24 -19.42 -2.12
C GLY A 175 -11.66 -19.80 -2.52
N LEU A 176 -12.18 -20.90 -1.96
CA LEU A 176 -13.55 -21.35 -2.21
C LEU A 176 -14.62 -20.30 -1.83
N ARG A 177 -14.39 -19.55 -0.72
CA ARG A 177 -15.32 -18.49 -0.31
C ARG A 177 -15.25 -17.29 -1.25
N VAL A 178 -14.04 -16.88 -1.63
CA VAL A 178 -13.84 -15.75 -2.56
C VAL A 178 -14.45 -16.07 -3.91
N GLU A 179 -14.17 -17.23 -4.49
CA GLU A 179 -14.77 -17.66 -5.77
C GLU A 179 -16.30 -17.73 -5.71
N ARG A 180 -16.85 -18.26 -4.62
CA ARG A 180 -18.30 -18.25 -4.40
C ARG A 180 -18.86 -16.83 -4.33
N ALA A 181 -18.13 -15.90 -3.68
CA ALA A 181 -18.53 -14.51 -3.59
C ALA A 181 -18.48 -13.82 -4.96
N LEU A 182 -17.48 -14.09 -5.79
CA LEU A 182 -17.36 -13.59 -7.17
C LEU A 182 -18.53 -14.10 -8.04
N ARG A 183 -18.81 -15.42 -8.02
CA ARG A 183 -19.92 -16.04 -8.77
C ARG A 183 -21.29 -15.46 -8.37
N ARG A 184 -21.58 -15.37 -7.05
CA ARG A 184 -22.84 -14.80 -6.56
C ARG A 184 -23.08 -13.38 -7.05
N ARG A 185 -22.01 -12.63 -7.34
CA ARG A 185 -22.06 -11.27 -7.87
C ARG A 185 -22.05 -11.20 -9.39
N ARG A 186 -22.07 -12.35 -10.07
CA ARG A 186 -22.01 -12.42 -11.53
C ARG A 186 -20.79 -11.69 -12.11
N ILE A 187 -19.62 -11.85 -11.45
CA ILE A 187 -18.33 -11.42 -11.97
C ILE A 187 -17.82 -12.54 -12.87
N ASP A 188 -17.43 -12.20 -14.10
CA ASP A 188 -16.78 -13.13 -15.03
C ASP A 188 -15.35 -13.39 -14.55
N PHE A 189 -15.20 -14.36 -13.64
CA PHE A 189 -13.90 -14.74 -13.09
C PHE A 189 -13.26 -15.83 -13.94
N ARG A 190 -12.06 -15.57 -14.42
CA ARG A 190 -11.27 -16.43 -15.31
C ARG A 190 -9.97 -16.91 -14.65
N PRO A 191 -10.05 -17.88 -13.72
CA PRO A 191 -8.86 -18.46 -13.11
C PRO A 191 -8.07 -19.28 -14.13
N GLY A 192 -6.73 -19.30 -14.01
CA GLY A 192 -5.83 -19.96 -14.96
C GLY A 192 -5.66 -19.18 -16.28
N MET A 193 -6.23 -17.99 -16.41
CA MET A 193 -6.12 -17.17 -17.60
C MET A 193 -5.26 -15.93 -17.31
N ARG A 194 -4.02 -15.96 -17.77
CA ARG A 194 -3.10 -14.81 -17.75
C ARG A 194 -3.52 -13.81 -18.83
N VAL A 195 -3.34 -12.53 -18.55
CA VAL A 195 -3.35 -11.48 -19.57
C VAL A 195 -1.99 -11.46 -20.24
N ASP A 196 -1.93 -11.67 -21.56
CA ASP A 196 -0.69 -11.77 -22.33
C ASP A 196 -0.28 -10.41 -22.92
N ALA A 197 -1.27 -9.55 -23.23
CA ALA A 197 -1.04 -8.18 -23.70
C ALA A 197 -2.26 -7.29 -23.44
N VAL A 198 -2.03 -5.97 -23.41
CA VAL A 198 -3.08 -4.95 -23.44
C VAL A 198 -2.82 -4.03 -24.64
N GLU A 199 -3.75 -4.01 -25.59
CA GLU A 199 -3.65 -3.19 -26.79
C GLU A 199 -4.35 -1.82 -26.62
N PRO A 200 -4.06 -0.84 -27.50
CA PRO A 200 -4.80 0.42 -27.55
C PRO A 200 -6.33 0.20 -27.67
N GLY A 201 -7.11 1.11 -27.06
CA GLY A 201 -8.58 1.00 -27.02
C GLY A 201 -9.11 0.06 -25.92
N PRO A 202 -8.46 -0.02 -24.78
CA PRO A 202 -8.32 -1.03 -23.70
C PRO A 202 -8.74 -2.45 -24.13
N VAL A 203 -7.98 -3.06 -25.01
CA VAL A 203 -8.22 -4.43 -25.49
C VAL A 203 -7.30 -5.41 -24.75
N VAL A 204 -7.89 -6.39 -24.08
CA VAL A 204 -7.17 -7.48 -23.40
C VAL A 204 -6.98 -8.66 -24.33
N ILE A 205 -5.73 -9.13 -24.43
CA ILE A 205 -5.36 -10.40 -25.06
C ILE A 205 -5.07 -11.40 -23.93
N ALA A 206 -5.76 -12.53 -23.97
CA ALA A 206 -5.55 -13.62 -23.00
C ALA A 206 -5.72 -14.98 -23.74
N GLY A 207 -4.63 -15.69 -23.96
CA GLY A 207 -4.56 -16.85 -24.83
C GLY A 207 -5.02 -16.51 -26.26
N ARG A 208 -6.11 -17.16 -26.72
CA ARG A 208 -6.71 -16.87 -28.03
C ARG A 208 -7.83 -15.83 -27.98
N ALA A 209 -8.22 -15.39 -26.77
CA ALA A 209 -9.29 -14.42 -26.61
C ALA A 209 -8.77 -13.00 -26.80
N ARG A 210 -9.52 -12.17 -27.51
CA ARG A 210 -9.33 -10.75 -27.68
C ARG A 210 -10.63 -10.05 -27.34
N GLN A 211 -10.63 -9.23 -26.27
CA GLN A 211 -11.84 -8.60 -25.74
C GLN A 211 -11.58 -7.13 -25.41
N GLN A 212 -12.50 -6.28 -25.87
CA GLN A 212 -12.46 -4.83 -25.58
C GLN A 212 -13.25 -4.52 -24.33
N PHE A 213 -12.75 -3.53 -23.57
CA PHE A 213 -13.34 -3.00 -22.34
C PHE A 213 -13.36 -1.47 -22.38
N ASP A 214 -14.10 -0.85 -21.46
CA ASP A 214 -14.00 0.61 -21.27
C ASP A 214 -12.70 0.95 -20.51
N ARG A 215 -12.27 0.05 -19.63
CA ARG A 215 -11.07 0.22 -18.82
C ARG A 215 -10.46 -1.13 -18.45
N VAL A 216 -9.12 -1.18 -18.43
CA VAL A 216 -8.34 -2.29 -17.86
C VAL A 216 -7.67 -1.80 -16.57
N LEU A 217 -7.94 -2.45 -15.45
CA LEU A 217 -7.26 -2.22 -14.17
C LEU A 217 -6.15 -3.24 -13.97
N TRP A 218 -4.97 -2.75 -13.59
CA TRP A 218 -3.81 -3.60 -13.37
C TRP A 218 -3.55 -3.79 -11.88
N ALA A 219 -3.94 -4.96 -11.34
CA ALA A 219 -3.92 -5.32 -9.92
C ALA A 219 -3.04 -6.55 -9.64
N THR A 220 -1.97 -6.71 -10.43
CA THR A 220 -1.00 -7.80 -10.32
C THR A 220 -0.15 -7.72 -9.04
N GLY A 221 0.72 -8.70 -8.84
CA GLY A 221 1.64 -8.76 -7.70
C GLY A 221 2.51 -7.49 -7.56
N PRO A 222 3.08 -7.25 -6.39
CA PRO A 222 3.93 -6.08 -6.16
C PRO A 222 5.29 -6.25 -6.84
N ALA A 223 5.73 -5.21 -7.54
CA ALA A 223 7.10 -5.02 -8.04
C ALA A 223 7.80 -3.92 -7.23
N ALA A 224 9.10 -4.05 -7.06
CA ALA A 224 9.91 -3.03 -6.42
C ALA A 224 9.99 -1.77 -7.29
N LEU A 225 10.21 -0.62 -6.64
CA LEU A 225 10.45 0.63 -7.34
C LEU A 225 11.81 0.55 -8.07
N PRO A 226 11.90 0.87 -9.37
CA PRO A 226 13.12 0.65 -10.17
C PRO A 226 14.37 1.32 -9.59
N TRP A 227 14.24 2.51 -9.01
CA TRP A 227 15.37 3.26 -8.45
C TRP A 227 15.99 2.60 -7.19
N LEU A 228 15.33 1.63 -6.56
CA LEU A 228 15.91 0.87 -5.44
C LEU A 228 17.09 0.00 -5.90
N ALA A 229 16.99 -0.60 -7.07
CA ALA A 229 18.05 -1.47 -7.61
C ALA A 229 19.37 -0.71 -7.92
N THR A 230 19.27 0.59 -8.18
CA THR A 230 20.42 1.47 -8.49
C THR A 230 20.85 2.35 -7.33
N SER A 231 20.24 2.20 -6.17
CA SER A 231 20.43 3.09 -5.01
C SER A 231 21.70 2.82 -4.20
N GLY A 232 22.40 1.71 -4.43
CA GLY A 232 23.50 1.24 -3.61
C GLY A 232 23.10 0.44 -2.37
N VAL A 233 21.82 0.46 -1.94
CA VAL A 233 21.35 -0.41 -0.87
C VAL A 233 21.19 -1.86 -1.36
N ALA A 234 21.48 -2.84 -0.50
CA ALA A 234 21.28 -4.24 -0.86
C ALA A 234 19.80 -4.55 -1.07
N VAL A 235 19.47 -5.18 -2.21
CA VAL A 235 18.14 -5.65 -2.55
C VAL A 235 18.10 -7.17 -2.72
N ASP A 236 16.89 -7.76 -2.63
CA ASP A 236 16.67 -9.17 -2.95
C ASP A 236 16.51 -9.39 -4.47
N GLU A 237 16.28 -10.63 -4.89
CA GLU A 237 16.10 -11.01 -6.30
C GLU A 237 14.90 -10.34 -6.97
N HIS A 238 13.97 -9.78 -6.19
CA HIS A 238 12.80 -9.04 -6.67
C HIS A 238 12.96 -7.53 -6.59
N GLY A 239 14.14 -7.04 -6.17
CA GLY A 239 14.47 -5.61 -6.08
C GLY A 239 13.99 -4.92 -4.80
N PHE A 240 13.46 -5.64 -3.80
CA PHE A 240 13.06 -5.08 -2.50
C PHE A 240 14.26 -4.96 -1.56
N VAL A 241 14.29 -3.89 -0.76
CA VAL A 241 15.40 -3.63 0.17
C VAL A 241 15.54 -4.75 1.20
N ARG A 242 16.72 -5.38 1.25
CA ARG A 242 17.04 -6.39 2.27
C ARG A 242 17.26 -5.72 3.61
N VAL A 243 16.51 -6.19 4.62
CA VAL A 243 16.57 -5.63 5.97
C VAL A 243 16.93 -6.70 7.00
N ASP A 244 17.57 -6.25 8.10
CA ASP A 244 17.80 -7.05 9.29
C ASP A 244 16.53 -7.11 10.19
N GLU A 245 16.67 -7.71 11.35
CA GLU A 245 15.59 -7.83 12.34
C GLU A 245 15.12 -6.47 12.90
N THR A 246 15.92 -5.42 12.82
CA THR A 246 15.54 -4.07 13.26
C THR A 246 14.94 -3.21 12.13
N LEU A 247 14.71 -3.79 10.96
CA LEU A 247 14.27 -3.15 9.71
C LEU A 247 15.29 -2.20 9.10
N ARG A 248 16.58 -2.31 9.47
CA ARG A 248 17.68 -1.62 8.81
C ARG A 248 18.14 -2.36 7.56
N SER A 249 18.59 -1.63 6.57
CA SER A 249 19.28 -2.20 5.42
C SER A 249 20.52 -2.98 5.89
N VAL A 250 20.71 -4.19 5.35
CA VAL A 250 21.87 -5.04 5.67
C VAL A 250 23.20 -4.46 5.14
N SER A 251 23.16 -3.49 4.21
CA SER A 251 24.34 -2.83 3.65
C SER A 251 24.58 -1.42 4.18
N HIS A 252 23.53 -0.71 4.64
CA HIS A 252 23.59 0.68 5.08
C HIS A 252 22.80 0.86 6.37
N PRO A 253 23.45 0.84 7.55
CA PRO A 253 22.76 0.83 8.84
C PRO A 253 22.01 2.12 9.18
N GLU A 254 22.22 3.21 8.45
CA GLU A 254 21.48 4.46 8.52
C GLU A 254 20.19 4.43 7.70
N VAL A 255 19.95 3.40 6.87
CA VAL A 255 18.77 3.24 6.03
C VAL A 255 17.83 2.21 6.64
N PHE A 256 16.58 2.60 6.90
CA PHE A 256 15.47 1.71 7.25
C PHE A 256 14.54 1.53 6.06
N ALA A 257 13.97 0.33 5.90
CA ALA A 257 12.93 0.09 4.90
C ALA A 257 11.74 -0.66 5.51
N LEU A 258 10.52 -0.23 5.14
CA LEU A 258 9.26 -0.70 5.73
C LEU A 258 8.16 -0.87 4.67
N GLY A 259 7.18 -1.68 4.99
CA GLY A 259 6.03 -1.94 4.11
C GLY A 259 6.45 -2.65 2.83
N ASP A 260 5.80 -2.29 1.72
CA ASP A 260 5.98 -3.04 0.47
C ASP A 260 7.38 -2.92 -0.15
N CYS A 261 8.16 -1.88 0.15
CA CYS A 261 9.53 -1.75 -0.39
C CYS A 261 10.58 -2.57 0.35
N ALA A 262 10.27 -3.14 1.53
CA ALA A 262 11.19 -3.94 2.33
C ALA A 262 11.04 -5.44 2.10
N SER A 263 12.14 -6.18 2.04
CA SER A 263 12.18 -7.65 2.01
C SER A 263 12.24 -8.19 3.44
N THR A 264 11.08 -8.38 4.06
CA THR A 264 10.95 -8.87 5.44
C THR A 264 10.63 -10.36 5.52
N GLY A 265 10.36 -11.03 4.39
CA GLY A 265 9.86 -12.41 4.35
C GLY A 265 8.38 -12.55 4.70
N GLU A 266 7.66 -11.44 4.94
CA GLU A 266 6.21 -11.41 5.13
C GLU A 266 5.49 -11.00 3.83
N ALA A 267 4.21 -11.38 3.71
CA ALA A 267 3.37 -10.89 2.62
C ALA A 267 3.24 -9.36 2.67
N LYS A 268 3.31 -8.71 1.51
CA LYS A 268 3.13 -7.26 1.41
C LYS A 268 1.71 -6.87 1.80
N SER A 269 1.55 -6.25 2.97
CA SER A 269 0.23 -5.85 3.48
C SER A 269 0.29 -4.63 4.39
N GLY A 270 -0.80 -3.87 4.44
CA GLY A 270 -0.92 -2.71 5.32
C GLY A 270 -0.83 -3.06 6.81
N VAL A 271 -1.26 -4.27 7.21
CA VAL A 271 -1.19 -4.75 8.61
C VAL A 271 0.26 -4.86 9.07
N HIS A 272 1.12 -5.46 8.27
CA HIS A 272 2.55 -5.57 8.58
C HIS A 272 3.22 -4.19 8.58
N ALA A 273 2.91 -3.34 7.60
CA ALA A 273 3.44 -1.98 7.52
C ALA A 273 3.09 -1.14 8.76
N VAL A 274 1.85 -1.23 9.28
CA VAL A 274 1.44 -0.54 10.52
C VAL A 274 2.31 -0.95 11.70
N ARG A 275 2.52 -2.25 11.92
CA ARG A 275 3.36 -2.75 13.02
C ARG A 275 4.82 -2.34 12.88
N GLN A 276 5.34 -2.37 11.65
CA GLN A 276 6.69 -1.90 11.35
C GLN A 276 6.85 -0.41 11.66
N GLY A 277 5.82 0.41 11.37
CA GLY A 277 5.81 1.84 11.69
C GLY A 277 5.78 2.13 13.20
N GLU A 278 5.04 1.32 13.97
CA GLU A 278 5.01 1.40 15.45
C GLU A 278 6.39 1.10 16.05
N LEU A 279 7.05 0.04 15.58
CA LEU A 279 8.41 -0.30 15.97
C LEU A 279 9.41 0.81 15.59
N LEU A 280 9.34 1.32 14.36
CA LEU A 280 10.26 2.35 13.88
C LEU A 280 10.16 3.62 14.75
N ALA A 281 8.97 3.99 15.22
CA ALA A 281 8.80 5.14 16.12
C ALA A 281 9.60 5.00 17.41
N GLY A 282 9.64 3.81 18.01
CA GLY A 282 10.49 3.47 19.14
C GLY A 282 11.98 3.44 18.78
N ASN A 283 12.31 2.77 17.69
CA ASN A 283 13.69 2.60 17.24
C ASN A 283 14.37 3.92 16.82
N LEU A 284 13.64 4.86 16.24
CA LEU A 284 14.20 6.20 15.96
C LEU A 284 14.59 6.95 17.25
N ARG A 285 13.76 6.86 18.31
CA ARG A 285 14.10 7.46 19.61
C ARG A 285 15.35 6.81 20.20
N LYS A 286 15.44 5.48 20.17
CA LYS A 286 16.60 4.72 20.63
C LYS A 286 17.86 5.06 19.82
N LEU A 287 17.72 5.17 18.49
CA LEU A 287 18.82 5.56 17.61
C LEU A 287 19.38 6.96 17.94
N ILE A 288 18.49 7.93 18.21
CA ILE A 288 18.91 9.27 18.60
C ILE A 288 19.56 9.28 19.97
N ALA A 289 19.06 8.48 20.89
CA ALA A 289 19.61 8.31 22.25
C ALA A 289 20.89 7.46 22.30
N GLY A 290 21.29 6.82 21.19
CA GLY A 290 22.45 5.93 21.14
C GLY A 290 22.25 4.60 21.87
N THR A 291 21.00 4.15 22.05
CA THR A 291 20.64 2.89 22.73
C THR A 291 20.31 1.78 21.72
N PRO A 292 20.44 0.49 22.11
CA PRO A 292 20.15 -0.63 21.23
C PRO A 292 18.72 -0.61 20.68
N LEU A 293 18.56 -0.98 19.39
CA LEU A 293 17.27 -1.06 18.73
C LEU A 293 16.53 -2.34 19.11
N GLU A 294 15.21 -2.30 19.02
CA GLU A 294 14.34 -3.46 19.20
C GLU A 294 14.14 -4.21 17.90
N PRO A 295 14.14 -5.56 17.92
CA PRO A 295 13.85 -6.37 16.75
C PRO A 295 12.36 -6.35 16.40
N TYR A 296 12.07 -6.49 15.10
CA TYR A 296 10.71 -6.67 14.59
C TYR A 296 10.27 -8.12 14.71
N GLU A 297 9.23 -8.36 15.47
CA GLU A 297 8.61 -9.67 15.57
C GLU A 297 7.61 -9.89 14.43
N ARG A 298 7.95 -10.80 13.50
CA ARG A 298 7.10 -11.17 12.38
C ARG A 298 5.80 -11.82 12.85
N GLN A 299 4.69 -11.48 12.20
CA GLN A 299 3.39 -12.06 12.51
C GLN A 299 3.03 -13.18 11.54
N SER A 300 3.03 -14.42 12.01
CA SER A 300 2.70 -15.59 11.19
C SER A 300 1.21 -15.70 10.82
N ARG A 301 0.30 -15.05 11.54
CA ARG A 301 -1.16 -15.17 11.37
C ARG A 301 -1.86 -13.82 11.43
N ALA A 302 -1.70 -13.02 10.38
CA ALA A 302 -2.44 -11.76 10.24
C ALA A 302 -3.95 -12.02 10.01
N LEU A 303 -4.80 -11.17 10.56
CA LEU A 303 -6.22 -11.13 10.24
C LEU A 303 -6.39 -10.50 8.85
N LEU A 304 -7.08 -11.21 7.96
CA LEU A 304 -7.49 -10.71 6.66
C LEU A 304 -9.00 -10.48 6.66
N LEU A 305 -9.44 -9.29 6.27
CA LEU A 305 -10.84 -8.91 6.13
C LEU A 305 -11.05 -8.40 4.70
N LEU A 306 -11.64 -9.25 3.84
CA LEU A 306 -11.92 -8.93 2.44
C LEU A 306 -13.34 -8.43 2.27
N THR A 307 -13.52 -7.22 1.78
CA THR A 307 -14.84 -6.68 1.46
C THR A 307 -15.39 -7.32 0.19
N CYS A 308 -16.70 -7.53 0.17
CA CYS A 308 -17.36 -8.20 -0.93
C CYS A 308 -18.33 -7.27 -1.69
N GLY A 309 -18.00 -6.02 -1.89
CA GLY A 309 -18.80 -5.03 -2.63
C GLY A 309 -19.97 -4.46 -1.82
N ALA A 310 -20.91 -5.28 -1.36
CA ALA A 310 -21.95 -4.88 -0.41
C ALA A 310 -21.37 -4.75 1.01
N ARG A 311 -22.20 -4.36 1.99
CA ARG A 311 -21.80 -4.36 3.43
C ARG A 311 -21.69 -5.79 3.96
N TYR A 312 -20.75 -6.53 3.38
CA TYR A 312 -20.47 -7.93 3.61
C TYR A 312 -18.98 -8.18 3.42
N ALA A 313 -18.35 -9.01 4.24
CA ALA A 313 -16.94 -9.32 4.15
C ALA A 313 -16.66 -10.79 4.49
N ILE A 314 -15.50 -11.27 4.01
CA ILE A 314 -14.90 -12.55 4.38
C ILE A 314 -13.77 -12.25 5.36
N ALA A 315 -13.81 -12.91 6.53
CA ALA A 315 -12.75 -12.87 7.53
C ALA A 315 -11.94 -14.16 7.44
N ALA A 316 -10.60 -14.05 7.52
CA ALA A 316 -9.69 -15.20 7.56
C ALA A 316 -8.53 -14.93 8.53
N ARG A 317 -8.13 -15.96 9.28
CA ARG A 317 -6.94 -15.92 10.14
C ARG A 317 -6.40 -17.33 10.34
N GLY A 318 -5.17 -17.58 9.89
CA GLY A 318 -4.62 -18.93 9.89
C GLY A 318 -5.48 -19.84 9.01
N GLY A 319 -5.91 -21.00 9.51
CA GLY A 319 -6.83 -21.92 8.80
C GLY A 319 -8.31 -21.58 8.93
N TRP A 320 -8.69 -20.62 9.79
CA TRP A 320 -10.08 -20.26 10.03
C TRP A 320 -10.60 -19.24 9.01
N THR A 321 -11.83 -19.44 8.54
CA THR A 321 -12.54 -18.52 7.65
C THR A 321 -14.02 -18.42 8.01
N ALA A 322 -14.57 -17.21 7.97
CA ALA A 322 -16.00 -16.93 8.10
C ALA A 322 -16.41 -15.77 7.21
N GLU A 323 -17.70 -15.58 7.00
CA GLU A 323 -18.22 -14.49 6.19
C GLU A 323 -19.52 -13.96 6.75
N GLY A 324 -19.81 -12.68 6.51
CA GLY A 324 -21.06 -12.08 6.95
C GLY A 324 -21.03 -10.56 7.01
N ARG A 325 -22.19 -9.98 7.33
CA ARG A 325 -22.31 -8.54 7.59
C ARG A 325 -21.52 -8.11 8.83
N TRP A 326 -21.43 -8.99 9.85
CA TRP A 326 -20.64 -8.74 11.05
C TRP A 326 -19.14 -8.54 10.74
N ALA A 327 -18.58 -9.30 9.79
CA ALA A 327 -17.20 -9.17 9.38
C ALA A 327 -16.94 -7.81 8.67
N TRP A 328 -17.92 -7.32 7.90
CA TRP A 328 -17.86 -5.99 7.31
C TRP A 328 -17.92 -4.89 8.39
N TRP A 329 -18.84 -5.00 9.38
CA TRP A 329 -18.93 -4.06 10.48
C TRP A 329 -17.65 -4.04 11.33
N TRP A 330 -17.06 -5.21 11.57
CA TRP A 330 -15.77 -5.32 12.26
C TRP A 330 -14.65 -4.64 11.49
N LYS A 331 -14.53 -4.91 10.18
CA LYS A 331 -13.57 -4.22 9.32
C LYS A 331 -13.78 -2.70 9.34
N ASN A 332 -15.01 -2.24 9.12
CA ASN A 332 -15.35 -0.83 9.13
C ASN A 332 -14.99 -0.14 10.48
N TRP A 333 -15.17 -0.83 11.59
CA TRP A 333 -14.79 -0.32 12.90
C TRP A 333 -13.26 -0.19 13.02
N ILE A 334 -12.50 -1.20 12.60
CA ILE A 334 -11.04 -1.18 12.59
C ILE A 334 -10.53 -0.02 11.72
N ASP A 335 -11.03 0.10 10.49
CA ASP A 335 -10.62 1.11 9.52
C ASP A 335 -10.91 2.53 10.02
N ARG A 336 -12.10 2.78 10.56
CA ARG A 336 -12.48 4.08 11.13
C ARG A 336 -11.64 4.42 12.37
N ARG A 337 -11.33 3.46 13.22
CA ARG A 337 -10.48 3.66 14.40
C ARG A 337 -9.05 4.02 13.97
N TRP A 338 -8.51 3.35 12.94
CA TRP A 338 -7.22 3.67 12.38
C TRP A 338 -7.19 5.09 11.78
N MET A 339 -8.20 5.45 11.00
CA MET A 339 -8.34 6.79 10.42
C MET A 339 -8.48 7.88 11.51
N ALA A 340 -9.22 7.62 12.58
CA ALA A 340 -9.32 8.52 13.71
C ALA A 340 -7.95 8.82 14.34
N ARG A 341 -7.13 7.78 14.55
CA ARG A 341 -5.75 7.92 15.07
C ARG A 341 -4.90 8.88 14.23
N LEU A 342 -5.06 8.86 12.90
CA LEU A 342 -4.32 9.77 12.01
C LEU A 342 -4.85 11.21 12.04
N ARG A 343 -6.12 11.40 12.41
CA ARG A 343 -6.81 12.70 12.42
C ARG A 343 -6.83 13.37 13.80
N GLU A 344 -6.61 12.61 14.88
CA GLU A 344 -6.63 13.15 16.24
C GLU A 344 -5.65 14.31 16.40
N GLN A 345 -6.19 15.49 16.71
CA GLN A 345 -5.42 16.62 17.20
C GLN A 345 -5.13 16.39 18.69
N LYS A 346 -3.94 16.79 19.18
CA LYS A 346 -3.74 16.93 20.61
C LYS A 346 -4.91 17.77 21.14
N LYS A 347 -5.73 17.20 22.04
CA LYS A 347 -6.59 18.03 22.88
C LYS A 347 -5.63 18.94 23.62
N SER A 348 -5.70 20.24 23.29
CA SER A 348 -4.98 21.27 24.04
C SER A 348 -5.36 21.06 25.51
N ALA A 349 -4.39 20.66 26.32
CA ALA A 349 -4.51 20.79 27.76
C ALA A 349 -4.42 22.29 28.04
N VAL A 350 -5.54 22.99 27.83
CA VAL A 350 -5.82 24.32 28.37
C VAL A 350 -6.73 24.06 29.55
N GLY A 351 -6.14 24.12 30.69
CA GLY A 351 -6.73 24.07 32.00
C GLY A 351 -5.70 24.52 33.00
#